data_d4f5b7ac64c920c408dd4c310482b0b0
#
_entry.id   d4f5b7ac64c920c408dd4c310482b0b0
#
_cell.length_a   1.000
_cell.length_b   1.000
_cell.length_c   1.000
_cell.angle_alpha   90.00
_cell.angle_beta   90.00
_cell.angle_gamma   90.00
#
_symmetry.space_group_name_H-M   'P 1'
#
loop_
_entity.id
_entity.type
_entity.pdbx_description
1 polymer ?
#
loop_
_entity_poly.entity_id
_entity_poly.type
_entity_poly.pdbx_seq_one_letter_code
_entity_poly.pdbx_strand_id
1 'polypeptide(L)'
;LTMHGSKGLEYKIVLVLDVCEGIVPYNKAVLDEQIEEERRLFYVAMTRAKEKLYLLYPKQRYNKDTTRSRFIEEILTARYPLLRTDLHTP
;
A
#
# COMPACT_ATOMS: atom_id res chain seq x y z
N LEU A 1 -3.24 7.91 -8.99
CA LEU A 1 -3.86 8.27 -7.72
C LEU A 1 -2.86 8.19 -6.57
N THR A 2 -2.68 9.26 -5.84
CA THR A 2 -1.83 9.28 -4.65
C THR A 2 -2.68 9.03 -3.40
N MET A 3 -2.06 8.53 -2.34
CA MET A 3 -2.77 8.29 -1.07
C MET A 3 -3.35 9.59 -0.51
N HIS A 4 -2.58 10.68 -0.57
CA HIS A 4 -3.04 11.97 -0.04
C HIS A 4 -4.15 12.59 -0.87
N GLY A 5 -4.14 12.39 -2.17
CA GLY A 5 -5.14 12.95 -3.08
C GLY A 5 -6.44 12.17 -3.17
N SER A 6 -6.52 10.98 -2.55
CA SER A 6 -7.68 10.11 -2.69
C SER A 6 -8.75 10.32 -1.62
N LYS A 7 -8.48 11.16 -0.62
CA LYS A 7 -9.39 11.34 0.52
C LYS A 7 -10.74 11.90 0.06
N GLY A 8 -11.82 11.23 0.46
CA GLY A 8 -13.19 11.64 0.16
C GLY A 8 -13.70 11.24 -1.22
N LEU A 9 -12.87 10.59 -2.05
CA LEU A 9 -13.24 10.17 -3.40
C LEU A 9 -13.37 8.66 -3.48
N GLU A 10 -14.12 8.18 -4.47
CA GLU A 10 -14.27 6.74 -4.75
C GLU A 10 -14.03 6.49 -6.23
N TYR A 11 -13.43 5.33 -6.52
CA TYR A 11 -13.05 4.95 -7.88
C TYR A 11 -13.37 3.47 -8.09
N LYS A 12 -13.71 3.09 -9.32
CA LYS A 12 -13.94 1.68 -9.63
C LYS A 12 -12.69 0.85 -9.41
N ILE A 13 -11.55 1.38 -9.85
CA ILE A 13 -10.27 0.72 -9.75
C ILE A 13 -9.27 1.66 -9.09
N VAL A 14 -8.58 1.18 -8.09
CA VAL A 14 -7.51 1.94 -7.42
C VAL A 14 -6.22 1.15 -7.54
N LEU A 15 -5.17 1.85 -7.99
CA LEU A 15 -3.81 1.31 -8.05
C LEU A 15 -2.96 2.09 -7.06
N VAL A 16 -2.37 1.39 -6.10
CA VAL A 16 -1.41 2.00 -5.17
C VAL A 16 -0.04 1.50 -5.57
N LEU A 17 0.82 2.42 -6.02
CA LEU A 17 2.13 2.09 -6.55
C LEU A 17 3.19 2.17 -5.46
N ASP A 18 4.29 1.44 -5.68
CA ASP A 18 5.47 1.46 -4.82
C ASP A 18 5.15 1.11 -3.36
N VAL A 19 4.31 0.10 -3.15
CA VAL A 19 3.92 -0.35 -1.82
C VAL A 19 5.03 -1.24 -1.25
N CYS A 20 6.15 -0.61 -0.96
CA CYS A 20 7.35 -1.27 -0.43
C CYS A 20 7.96 -0.44 0.69
N GLU A 21 8.76 -1.10 1.53
CA GLU A 21 9.45 -0.42 2.64
C GLU A 21 10.33 0.71 2.10
N GLY A 22 10.31 1.82 2.81
CA GLY A 22 11.04 3.03 2.40
C GLY A 22 10.16 4.03 1.66
N ILE A 23 9.07 3.60 1.07
CA ILE A 23 8.14 4.48 0.35
C ILE A 23 6.76 4.44 0.98
N VAL A 24 6.23 3.27 1.24
CA VAL A 24 4.96 3.08 1.95
C VAL A 24 5.19 1.99 3.00
N PRO A 25 5.50 2.34 4.26
CA PRO A 25 5.64 3.70 4.81
C PRO A 25 6.94 4.37 4.36
N TYR A 26 6.93 5.71 4.37
CA TYR A 26 8.09 6.50 3.98
C TYR A 26 9.27 6.25 4.93
N ASN A 27 10.49 6.22 4.39
CA ASN A 27 11.68 5.86 5.16
C ASN A 27 12.00 6.83 6.31
N LYS A 28 11.47 8.05 6.27
CA LYS A 28 11.64 9.03 7.35
C LYS A 28 10.55 8.94 8.41
N ALA A 29 9.56 8.08 8.23
CA ALA A 29 8.53 7.84 9.23
C ALA A 29 9.05 6.78 10.20
N VAL A 30 9.75 7.22 11.26
CA VAL A 30 10.41 6.31 12.21
C VAL A 30 9.72 6.25 13.57
N LEU A 31 8.99 7.29 13.95
CA LEU A 31 8.23 7.29 15.20
C LEU A 31 6.91 6.54 15.00
N ASP A 32 6.41 5.93 16.08
CA ASP A 32 5.18 5.14 16.01
C ASP A 32 4.01 5.97 15.48
N GLU A 33 3.86 7.21 15.94
CA GLU A 33 2.78 8.07 15.45
C GLU A 33 2.92 8.42 13.97
N GLN A 34 4.13 8.49 13.45
CA GLN A 34 4.36 8.74 12.03
C GLN A 34 3.97 7.51 11.20
N ILE A 35 4.33 6.33 11.67
CA ILE A 35 3.94 5.06 11.02
C ILE A 35 2.41 4.92 11.04
N GLU A 36 1.77 5.26 12.17
CA GLU A 36 0.31 5.19 12.26
C GLU A 36 -0.37 6.13 11.28
N GLU A 37 0.17 7.34 11.09
CA GLU A 37 -0.39 8.28 10.12
C GLU A 37 -0.24 7.75 8.69
N GLU A 38 0.91 7.17 8.35
CA GLU A 38 1.13 6.55 7.05
C GLU A 38 0.18 5.37 6.84
N ARG A 39 -0.01 4.55 7.88
CA ARG A 39 -0.94 3.42 7.82
C ARG A 39 -2.37 3.90 7.57
N ARG A 40 -2.78 4.95 8.27
CA ARG A 40 -4.11 5.51 8.10
C ARG A 40 -4.33 6.00 6.68
N LEU A 41 -3.37 6.72 6.12
CA LEU A 41 -3.45 7.20 4.73
C LEU A 41 -3.53 6.05 3.74
N PHE A 42 -2.75 5.00 3.97
CA PHE A 42 -2.76 3.82 3.11
C PHE A 42 -4.14 3.14 3.14
N TYR A 43 -4.70 2.95 4.33
CA TYR A 43 -6.01 2.32 4.45
C TYR A 43 -7.11 3.18 3.84
N VAL A 44 -7.03 4.51 3.99
CA VAL A 44 -7.97 5.41 3.34
C VAL A 44 -7.90 5.25 1.82
N ALA A 45 -6.70 5.18 1.26
CA ALA A 45 -6.53 4.97 -0.18
C ALA A 45 -7.18 3.65 -0.62
N MET A 46 -6.99 2.58 0.15
CA MET A 46 -7.60 1.29 -0.14
C MET A 46 -9.13 1.36 -0.17
N THR A 47 -9.71 2.09 0.77
CA THR A 47 -11.19 2.18 0.87
C THR A 47 -11.82 3.00 -0.25
N ARG A 48 -11.02 3.66 -1.08
CA ARG A 48 -11.54 4.38 -2.25
C ARG A 48 -11.87 3.45 -3.41
N ALA A 49 -11.47 2.17 -3.35
CA ALA A 49 -11.73 1.21 -4.42
C ALA A 49 -13.13 0.62 -4.27
N LYS A 50 -13.94 0.74 -5.33
CA LYS A 50 -15.30 0.17 -5.35
C LYS A 50 -15.31 -1.28 -5.83
N GLU A 51 -14.49 -1.60 -6.81
CA GLU A 51 -14.51 -2.91 -7.45
C GLU A 51 -13.18 -3.64 -7.36
N LYS A 52 -12.07 -2.95 -7.69
CA LYS A 52 -10.75 -3.58 -7.72
C LYS A 52 -9.71 -2.70 -7.09
N LEU A 53 -8.84 -3.34 -6.30
CA LEU A 53 -7.72 -2.69 -5.66
C LEU A 53 -6.45 -3.46 -6.03
N TYR A 54 -5.44 -2.75 -6.54
CA TYR A 54 -4.15 -3.33 -6.85
C TYR A 54 -3.09 -2.64 -6.01
N LEU A 55 -2.31 -3.45 -5.29
CA LEU A 55 -1.16 -2.97 -4.52
C LEU A 55 0.09 -3.48 -5.22
N LEU A 56 0.87 -2.56 -5.78
CA LEU A 56 1.98 -2.90 -6.65
C LEU A 56 3.30 -2.43 -6.07
N TYR A 57 4.34 -3.23 -6.21
CA TYR A 57 5.68 -2.81 -5.86
C TYR A 57 6.69 -3.47 -6.82
N PRO A 58 7.79 -2.77 -7.15
CA PRO A 58 8.82 -3.36 -7.99
C PRO A 58 9.68 -4.32 -7.20
N LYS A 59 10.27 -5.31 -7.88
CA LYS A 59 11.21 -6.22 -7.21
C LYS A 59 12.49 -5.51 -6.79
N GLN A 60 12.91 -4.53 -7.58
CA GLN A 60 14.16 -3.79 -7.33
C GLN A 60 13.95 -2.31 -7.60
N ARG A 61 14.68 -1.50 -6.85
CA ARG A 61 14.78 -0.06 -7.06
C ARG A 61 16.24 0.33 -6.90
N TYR A 62 16.75 1.14 -7.85
CA TYR A 62 18.14 1.60 -7.83
C TYR A 62 19.13 0.44 -7.65
N ASN A 63 18.88 -0.67 -8.38
CA ASN A 63 19.69 -1.89 -8.34
C ASN A 63 19.74 -2.58 -6.98
N LYS A 64 18.76 -2.31 -6.11
CA LYS A 64 18.62 -2.98 -4.81
C LYS A 64 17.29 -3.67 -4.73
N ASP A 65 17.27 -4.83 -4.08
CA ASP A 65 16.02 -5.55 -3.85
C ASP A 65 15.11 -4.73 -2.94
N THR A 66 13.82 -4.73 -3.27
CA THR A 66 12.82 -4.08 -2.42
C THR A 66 12.24 -5.08 -1.44
N THR A 67 11.69 -4.56 -0.35
CA THR A 67 10.95 -5.35 0.62
C THR A 67 9.50 -4.92 0.56
N ARG A 68 8.60 -5.89 0.42
CA ARG A 68 7.16 -5.61 0.40
C ARG A 68 6.76 -4.84 1.66
N SER A 69 5.86 -3.85 1.51
CA SER A 69 5.43 -3.01 2.61
C SER A 69 4.89 -3.84 3.79
N ARG A 70 5.23 -3.43 5.01
CA ARG A 70 4.66 -4.01 6.22
C ARG A 70 3.14 -3.90 6.23
N PHE A 71 2.58 -2.89 5.58
CA PHE A 71 1.13 -2.70 5.52
C PHE A 71 0.46 -3.82 4.73
N ILE A 72 1.10 -4.31 3.66
CA ILE A 72 0.60 -5.49 2.95
C ILE A 72 0.67 -6.71 3.85
N GLU A 73 1.78 -6.89 4.57
CA GLU A 73 1.94 -8.00 5.49
C GLU A 73 0.87 -8.00 6.58
N GLU A 74 0.54 -6.83 7.12
CA GLU A 74 -0.52 -6.69 8.12
C GLU A 74 -1.86 -7.15 7.58
N ILE A 75 -2.19 -6.76 6.35
CA ILE A 75 -3.45 -7.14 5.71
C ILE A 75 -3.51 -8.66 5.51
N LEU A 76 -2.45 -9.25 4.99
CA LEU A 76 -2.40 -10.68 4.74
C LEU A 76 -2.49 -11.48 6.04
N THR A 77 -1.82 -11.00 7.10
CA THR A 77 -1.84 -11.63 8.41
C THR A 77 -3.22 -11.57 9.05
N ALA A 78 -3.93 -10.47 8.86
CA ALA A 78 -5.29 -10.29 9.37
C ALA A 78 -6.32 -11.14 8.61
N ARG A 79 -5.92 -11.79 7.54
CA ARG A 79 -6.77 -12.70 6.74
C ARG A 79 -8.04 -12.02 6.22
N TYR A 80 -7.89 -10.88 5.57
CA TYR A 80 -9.01 -10.25 4.90
C TYR A 80 -9.48 -11.14 3.75
N PRO A 81 -10.70 -11.68 3.80
CA PRO A 81 -11.14 -12.67 2.81
C PRO A 81 -11.32 -12.10 1.41
N LEU A 82 -11.39 -10.78 1.27
CA LEU A 82 -11.56 -10.13 -0.02
C LEU A 82 -10.23 -9.84 -0.72
N LEU A 83 -9.10 -10.08 -0.05
CA LEU A 83 -7.78 -9.84 -0.63
C LEU A 83 -7.28 -11.08 -1.32
N ARG A 84 -7.11 -10.99 -2.63
CA ARG A 84 -6.49 -12.04 -3.41
C ARG A 84 -4.99 -11.86 -3.39
N THR A 85 -4.29 -12.95 -3.10
CA THR A 85 -2.83 -12.94 -3.04
C THR A 85 -2.22 -13.37 -4.37
N ASP A 86 -2.73 -12.82 -5.46
CA ASP A 86 -2.14 -13.05 -6.77
C ASP A 86 -0.85 -12.24 -6.84
N LEU A 87 0.27 -12.92 -6.69
CA LEU A 87 1.58 -12.28 -6.77
C LEU A 87 1.97 -12.13 -8.23
N HIS A 88 1.60 -10.99 -8.80
CA HIS A 88 2.09 -10.60 -10.09
C HIS A 88 3.33 -9.75 -9.91
N THR A 89 4.46 -10.28 -10.33
CA THR A 89 5.68 -9.50 -10.37
C THR A 89 5.76 -8.84 -11.73
N PRO A 90 5.76 -7.52 -11.76
CA PRO A 90 5.93 -6.80 -13.01
C PRO A 90 7.30 -7.03 -13.61
#